data_61986f55a6439fdd669d11824c1229ce
#
_entry.id   61986f55a6439fdd669d11824c1229ce
#
_cell.length_a   1.000
_cell.length_b   1.000
_cell.length_c   1.000
_cell.angle_alpha   90.00
_cell.angle_beta   90.00
_cell.angle_gamma   90.00
#
_symmetry.space_group_name_H-M   'P 1'
#
loop_
_entity.id
_entity.type
_entity.pdbx_description
1 polymer ?
#
loop_
_entity_poly.entity_id
_entity_poly.type
_entity_poly.pdbx_seq_one_letter_code
_entity_poly.pdbx_strand_id
1 'polypeptide(L)' 'HPIERKKEKAGTHAQGIAADIKVSNGTQRYTVVEEAIKMGFTGIGVANGFVHVDIRNLDGNESPVMWCY' A
#
# COMPACT_ATOMS: atom_id res chain seq x y z
N HIS A 1 -0.84 6.89 13.18
CA HIS A 1 -1.18 6.64 11.80
C HIS A 1 -0.90 5.19 11.47
N PRO A 2 -1.82 4.53 10.79
CA PRO A 2 -1.66 3.09 10.58
C PRO A 2 -0.37 2.69 9.90
N ILE A 3 0.06 3.48 8.96
CA ILE A 3 1.25 3.13 8.25
C ILE A 3 2.45 3.20 9.15
N GLU A 4 2.46 4.16 10.02
CA GLU A 4 3.57 4.28 10.92
C GLU A 4 3.66 3.13 11.89
N ARG A 5 2.52 2.68 12.37
CA ARG A 5 2.56 1.58 13.28
C ARG A 5 3.03 0.32 12.62
N LYS A 6 2.59 0.10 11.40
CA LYS A 6 3.06 -1.07 10.71
C LYS A 6 4.53 -0.99 10.46
N LYS A 7 4.99 0.21 10.19
CA LYS A 7 6.37 0.37 9.94
C LYS A 7 7.21 -0.02 11.12
N GLU A 8 6.77 0.31 12.28
CA GLU A 8 7.51 -0.05 13.43
C GLU A 8 7.69 -1.52 13.53
N LYS A 9 6.65 -2.26 13.26
CA LYS A 9 6.75 -3.66 13.39
C LYS A 9 7.54 -4.25 12.31
N ALA A 10 7.32 -3.84 11.12
CA ALA A 10 7.97 -4.44 10.02
C ALA A 10 9.36 -3.92 9.83
N GLY A 11 9.63 -2.84 10.45
CA GLY A 11 10.93 -2.24 10.26
C GLY A 11 12.05 -3.11 10.62
N THR A 12 11.76 -4.14 11.30
CA THR A 12 12.81 -4.99 11.67
C THR A 12 13.36 -5.69 10.49
N HIS A 13 12.68 -5.76 9.44
CA HIS A 13 13.12 -6.50 8.37
C HIS A 13 12.59 -6.05 7.15
N ALA A 14 13.02 -6.56 6.14
CA ALA A 14 12.56 -6.26 4.84
C ALA A 14 11.22 -6.81 4.53
N GLN A 15 10.48 -7.13 5.48
CA GLN A 15 9.22 -7.68 5.23
C GLN A 15 8.31 -6.76 4.56
N GLY A 16 8.60 -5.57 4.54
CA GLY A 16 7.74 -4.65 3.90
C GLY A 16 6.79 -3.98 4.84
N ILE A 17 6.16 -2.97 4.36
CA ILE A 17 5.22 -2.18 5.12
C ILE A 17 3.88 -2.36 4.46
N ALA A 18 2.86 -2.60 5.22
CA ALA A 18 1.53 -2.83 4.66
C ALA A 18 0.47 -2.12 5.48
N ALA A 19 -0.54 -1.64 4.82
CA ALA A 19 -1.66 -0.97 5.50
C ALA A 19 -2.89 -1.00 4.62
N ASP A 20 -4.05 -1.00 5.26
CA ASP A 20 -5.32 -0.88 4.57
C ASP A 20 -5.87 0.49 4.88
N ILE A 21 -6.21 1.26 3.87
CA ILE A 21 -6.67 2.61 4.03
C ILE A 21 -8.13 2.68 3.64
N LYS A 22 -8.98 3.03 4.59
CA LYS A 22 -10.40 3.06 4.35
C LYS A 22 -10.76 4.20 3.40
N VAL A 23 -11.62 3.93 2.46
CA VAL A 23 -12.08 4.95 1.55
C VAL A 23 -13.59 4.85 1.41
N SER A 24 -14.23 5.94 1.07
CA SER A 24 -15.68 5.99 0.99
C SER A 24 -16.20 6.09 -0.43
N ASN A 25 -15.39 6.50 -1.35
CA ASN A 25 -15.87 6.67 -2.72
C ASN A 25 -14.72 6.56 -3.70
N GLY A 26 -15.05 6.66 -4.97
CA GLY A 26 -14.05 6.48 -6.01
C GLY A 26 -13.01 7.57 -6.07
N THR A 27 -13.37 8.78 -5.70
CA THR A 27 -12.41 9.87 -5.69
C THR A 27 -11.38 9.65 -4.61
N GLN A 28 -11.82 9.21 -3.44
CA GLN A 28 -10.89 8.92 -2.38
C GLN A 28 -10.00 7.75 -2.76
N ARG A 29 -10.59 6.76 -3.40
CA ARG A 29 -9.85 5.59 -3.82
C ARG A 29 -8.73 5.98 -4.80
N TYR A 30 -9.08 6.84 -5.75
CA TYR A 30 -8.13 7.30 -6.73
C TYR A 30 -7.00 8.07 -6.03
N THR A 31 -7.34 8.94 -5.11
CA THR A 31 -6.35 9.76 -4.42
C THR A 31 -5.38 8.89 -3.62
N VAL A 32 -5.91 7.89 -2.92
CA VAL A 32 -5.06 7.02 -2.13
C VAL A 32 -4.10 6.24 -3.05
N VAL A 33 -4.62 5.74 -4.15
CA VAL A 33 -3.78 4.99 -5.07
C VAL A 33 -2.69 5.90 -5.65
N GLU A 34 -3.07 7.10 -6.03
CA GLU A 34 -2.12 8.02 -6.60
C GLU A 34 -1.01 8.37 -5.62
N GLU A 35 -1.39 8.63 -4.38
CA GLU A 35 -0.39 8.97 -3.38
C GLU A 35 0.49 7.77 -3.06
N ALA A 36 -0.09 6.60 -3.05
CA ALA A 36 0.69 5.40 -2.76
C ALA A 36 1.75 5.20 -3.83
N ILE A 37 1.39 5.42 -5.07
CA ILE A 37 2.34 5.27 -6.14
C ILE A 37 3.46 6.30 -5.98
N LYS A 38 3.10 7.52 -5.64
CA LYS A 38 4.10 8.56 -5.46
C LYS A 38 5.03 8.27 -4.31
N MET A 39 4.53 7.61 -3.30
CA MET A 39 5.33 7.31 -2.14
C MET A 39 6.18 6.06 -2.30
N GLY A 40 6.03 5.37 -3.40
CA GLY A 40 6.88 4.21 -3.66
C GLY A 40 6.32 2.87 -3.25
N PHE A 41 5.03 2.82 -2.92
CA PHE A 41 4.43 1.53 -2.61
C PHE A 41 4.38 0.70 -3.89
N THR A 42 4.66 -0.56 -3.75
CA THR A 42 4.77 -1.44 -4.91
C THR A 42 3.68 -2.49 -4.97
N GLY A 43 2.86 -2.60 -3.97
CA GLY A 43 1.70 -3.48 -4.02
C GLY A 43 0.47 -2.69 -3.69
N ILE A 44 -0.53 -2.69 -4.56
CA ILE A 44 -1.74 -1.93 -4.34
C ILE A 44 -2.93 -2.80 -4.64
N GLY A 45 -3.80 -2.97 -3.65
CA GLY A 45 -5.01 -3.75 -3.82
C GLY A 45 -6.21 -2.84 -3.67
N VAL A 46 -7.07 -2.81 -4.67
CA VAL A 46 -8.19 -1.89 -4.69
C VAL A 46 -9.47 -2.62 -4.38
N ALA A 47 -10.15 -2.20 -3.33
CA ALA A 47 -11.43 -2.77 -2.94
C ALA A 47 -12.46 -1.66 -2.88
N ASN A 48 -13.70 -2.04 -2.70
CA ASN A 48 -14.77 -1.08 -2.69
C ASN A 48 -14.65 -0.10 -1.53
N GLY A 49 -14.29 -0.58 -0.39
CA GLY A 49 -14.26 0.26 0.82
C GLY A 49 -12.88 0.52 1.37
N PHE A 50 -11.85 0.04 0.72
CA PHE A 50 -10.49 0.30 1.20
C PHE A 50 -9.48 0.10 0.09
N VAL A 51 -8.29 0.59 0.33
CA VAL A 51 -7.17 0.35 -0.56
C VAL A 51 -6.05 -0.25 0.29
N HIS A 52 -5.57 -1.39 -0.11
CA HIS A 52 -4.43 -2.01 0.55
C HIS A 52 -3.17 -1.53 -0.15
N VAL A 53 -2.18 -1.12 0.60
CA VAL A 53 -0.90 -0.71 0.03
C VAL A 53 0.22 -1.43 0.77
N ASP A 54 1.23 -1.80 0.06
CA ASP A 54 2.38 -2.40 0.72
C ASP A 54 3.64 -2.14 -0.09
N ILE A 55 4.77 -2.39 0.53
CA ILE A 55 6.05 -2.33 -0.13
C ILE A 55 6.58 -3.74 -0.11
N ARG A 56 6.74 -4.31 -1.29
CA ARG A 56 7.26 -5.66 -1.45
C ARG A 56 8.45 -5.58 -2.40
N ASN A 57 9.04 -6.67 -2.66
CA ASN A 57 10.18 -6.73 -3.56
C ASN A 57 11.23 -5.71 -3.21
N LEU A 58 11.53 -5.62 -1.94
CA LEU A 58 12.55 -4.70 -1.50
C LEU A 58 13.90 -5.05 -2.07
N ASP A 59 14.05 -6.21 -2.63
CA ASP A 59 15.30 -6.56 -3.26
C ASP A 59 15.34 -6.10 -4.71
N GLY A 60 14.27 -5.48 -5.16
CA GLY A 60 14.28 -4.89 -6.48
C GLY A 60 14.03 -5.83 -7.62
N ASN A 61 13.70 -7.03 -7.33
CA ASN A 61 13.51 -7.98 -8.40
C ASN A 61 12.17 -8.07 -8.98
N GLU A 62 11.17 -7.49 -8.40
CA GLU A 62 9.84 -7.64 -8.92
C GLU A 62 9.28 -6.32 -9.31
N SER A 63 8.37 -6.32 -10.22
CA SER A 63 7.72 -5.11 -10.64
C SER A 63 6.59 -4.75 -9.70
N PRO A 64 6.22 -3.52 -9.63
CA PRO A 64 5.03 -3.14 -8.87
C PRO A 64 3.81 -3.82 -9.42
N VAL A 65 2.86 -4.14 -8.57
CA VAL A 65 1.62 -4.81 -8.99
C VAL A 65 0.42 -4.14 -8.38
N MET A 66 -0.70 -4.28 -9.05
CA MET A 66 -1.96 -3.77 -8.56
C MET A 66 -3.02 -4.81 -8.84
N TRP A 67 -3.93 -5.01 -7.91
CA TRP A 67 -4.99 -6.00 -8.10
C TRP A 67 -6.30 -5.46 -7.56
N CYS A 68 -7.39 -6.12 -7.90
CA CYS A 68 -8.71 -5.77 -7.40
C CYS A 68 -9.22 -6.90 -6.55
N TYR A 69 -9.93 -6.56 -5.54
CA TYR A 69 -10.57 -7.57 -4.70
C TYR A 69 -11.95 -7.92 -5.26
#